data_a61180d0535282647ce1dad1575b557a
#
_entry.id   a61180d0535282647ce1dad1575b557a
#
_cell.length_a   1.000
_cell.length_b   1.000
_cell.length_c   1.000
_cell.angle_alpha   90.00
_cell.angle_beta   90.00
_cell.angle_gamma   90.00
#
_symmetry.space_group_name_H-M   'P 1'
#
loop_
_entity.id
_entity.type
_entity.pdbx_description
1 polymer ?
#
loop_
_entity_poly.entity_id
_entity_poly.type
_entity_poly.pdbx_seq_one_letter_code
_entity_poly.pdbx_strand_id
1 'polypeptide(L)'
;MKTSSKKGKGRRLQNYVVEKLLFLYSSLENDDIKSAIMGESGEDIKLSPAARKKIPYSFECKNQERLNIWSSLKQAEDNSNNFDPVLIFKRNRTKTYACIDFDLFLTLIKER
;
A
#
# COMPACT_ATOMS: atom_id res chain seq x y z
N MET A 1 14.28 20.51 2.89
CA MET A 1 14.42 19.06 3.14
C MET A 1 15.14 18.40 1.97
N LYS A 2 16.03 17.51 2.26
CA LYS A 2 16.82 16.84 1.24
C LYS A 2 15.98 15.83 0.47
N THR A 3 16.28 15.63 -0.83
CA THR A 3 15.58 14.67 -1.67
C THR A 3 15.62 13.24 -1.09
N SER A 4 16.77 12.87 -0.51
CA SER A 4 16.93 11.56 0.13
C SER A 4 15.94 11.34 1.27
N SER A 5 15.54 12.41 1.99
CA SER A 5 14.55 12.30 3.06
C SER A 5 13.17 11.97 2.54
N LYS A 6 12.79 12.50 1.38
CA LYS A 6 11.49 12.19 0.76
C LYS A 6 11.44 10.73 0.31
N LYS A 7 12.51 10.25 -0.32
CA LYS A 7 12.62 8.84 -0.72
C LYS A 7 12.62 7.93 0.50
N GLY A 8 13.33 8.33 1.55
CA GLY A 8 13.38 7.58 2.80
C GLY A 8 12.01 7.46 3.45
N LYS A 9 11.22 8.54 3.44
CA LYS A 9 9.87 8.53 3.99
C LYS A 9 8.97 7.52 3.25
N GLY A 10 9.03 7.53 1.91
CA GLY A 10 8.27 6.59 1.10
C GLY A 10 8.66 5.16 1.38
N ARG A 11 9.95 4.88 1.44
CA ARG A 11 10.45 3.54 1.74
C ARG A 11 10.04 3.08 3.13
N ARG A 12 10.11 3.94 4.11
CA ARG A 12 9.70 3.60 5.48
C ARG A 12 8.23 3.24 5.54
N LEU A 13 7.37 3.95 4.81
CA LEU A 13 5.95 3.63 4.77
C LEU A 13 5.72 2.28 4.10
N GLN A 14 6.37 2.02 2.96
CA GLN A 14 6.26 0.72 2.29
C GLN A 14 6.72 -0.41 3.22
N ASN A 15 7.84 -0.24 3.89
CA ASN A 15 8.35 -1.25 4.82
C ASN A 15 7.41 -1.47 5.99
N TYR A 16 6.78 -0.41 6.47
CA TYR A 16 5.78 -0.51 7.54
C TYR A 16 4.58 -1.34 7.08
N VAL A 17 4.09 -1.11 5.86
CA VAL A 17 2.97 -1.89 5.31
C VAL A 17 3.35 -3.36 5.16
N VAL A 18 4.54 -3.64 4.62
CA VAL A 18 5.06 -5.01 4.48
C VAL A 18 5.07 -5.71 5.84
N GLU A 19 5.63 -5.05 6.86
CA GLU A 19 5.74 -5.60 8.20
C GLU A 19 4.35 -5.94 8.78
N LYS A 20 3.39 -5.03 8.61
CA LYS A 20 2.03 -5.25 9.10
C LYS A 20 1.32 -6.39 8.38
N LEU A 21 1.51 -6.49 7.07
CA LEU A 21 0.92 -7.58 6.28
C LEU A 21 1.53 -8.93 6.67
N LEU A 22 2.84 -8.98 6.87
CA LEU A 22 3.50 -10.21 7.31
C LEU A 22 3.03 -10.63 8.70
N PHE A 23 2.79 -9.67 9.59
CA PHE A 23 2.25 -9.98 10.90
C PHE A 23 0.83 -10.52 10.81
N LEU A 24 -0.01 -9.91 9.96
CA LEU A 24 -1.41 -10.32 9.79
C LEU A 24 -1.53 -11.68 9.11
N TYR A 25 -0.71 -11.92 8.09
CA TYR A 25 -0.72 -13.18 7.34
C TYR A 25 0.49 -14.03 7.75
N SER A 26 0.45 -14.55 8.96
CA SER A 26 1.59 -15.22 9.59
C SER A 26 2.06 -16.48 8.86
N SER A 27 1.23 -17.06 7.99
CA SER A 27 1.63 -18.21 7.18
C SER A 27 2.50 -17.84 5.98
N LEU A 28 2.58 -16.54 5.64
CA LEU A 28 3.41 -16.07 4.54
C LEU A 28 4.83 -15.76 5.02
N GLU A 29 5.77 -15.92 4.12
CA GLU A 29 7.18 -15.68 4.43
C GLU A 29 7.64 -14.33 3.89
N ASN A 30 8.85 -13.91 4.29
CA ASN A 30 9.39 -12.61 3.91
C ASN A 30 9.48 -12.43 2.40
N ASP A 31 9.68 -13.50 1.65
CA ASP A 31 9.76 -13.42 0.19
C ASP A 31 8.39 -13.26 -0.47
N ASP A 32 7.31 -13.48 0.27
CA ASP A 32 5.96 -13.39 -0.28
C ASP A 32 5.46 -11.95 -0.36
N ILE A 33 5.96 -11.07 0.51
CA ILE A 33 5.52 -9.68 0.58
C ILE A 33 6.74 -8.77 0.64
N LYS A 34 6.95 -7.94 -0.37
CA LYS A 34 8.14 -7.08 -0.46
C LYS A 34 7.78 -5.67 -0.88
N SER A 35 8.56 -4.72 -0.40
CA SER A 35 8.55 -3.35 -0.89
C SER A 35 9.05 -3.31 -2.32
N ALA A 36 8.39 -2.54 -3.19
CA ALA A 36 8.90 -2.27 -4.53
C ALA A 36 10.19 -1.46 -4.42
N ILE A 37 11.07 -1.65 -5.39
CA ILE A 37 12.29 -0.84 -5.51
C ILE A 37 11.87 0.57 -5.93
N MET A 38 12.50 1.58 -5.34
CA MET A 38 12.18 2.97 -5.67
C MET A 38 12.40 3.21 -7.16
N GLY A 39 11.38 3.79 -7.80
CA GLY A 39 11.38 4.03 -9.24
C GLY A 39 10.81 2.88 -10.07
N GLU A 40 10.54 1.75 -9.45
CA GLU A 40 9.91 0.62 -10.12
C GLU A 40 8.45 0.96 -10.43
N SER A 41 7.98 0.62 -11.62
CA SER A 41 6.58 0.84 -12.00
C SER A 41 5.67 -0.20 -11.36
N GLY A 42 4.38 0.12 -11.30
CA GLY A 42 3.37 -0.77 -10.75
C GLY A 42 3.14 -0.55 -9.27
N GLU A 43 2.66 -1.58 -8.60
CA GLU A 43 2.31 -1.51 -7.17
C GLU A 43 3.52 -1.26 -6.29
N ASP A 44 3.28 -0.58 -5.18
CA ASP A 44 4.36 -0.30 -4.20
C ASP A 44 4.70 -1.50 -3.33
N ILE A 45 3.77 -2.43 -3.19
CA ILE A 45 3.98 -3.67 -2.43
C ILE A 45 3.88 -4.83 -3.40
N LYS A 46 4.96 -5.61 -3.51
CA LYS A 46 5.03 -6.75 -4.43
C LYS A 46 4.62 -8.02 -3.69
N LEU A 47 3.64 -8.72 -4.22
CA LEU A 47 3.09 -9.93 -3.63
C LEU A 47 3.38 -11.14 -4.52
N SER A 48 3.84 -12.22 -3.89
CA SER A 48 4.04 -13.50 -4.58
C SER A 48 2.71 -14.11 -5.00
N PRO A 49 2.70 -15.13 -5.87
CA PRO A 49 1.47 -15.85 -6.18
C PRO A 49 0.76 -16.40 -4.93
N ALA A 50 1.54 -16.90 -3.96
CA ALA A 50 0.97 -17.39 -2.70
C ALA A 50 0.29 -16.27 -1.92
N ALA A 51 0.93 -15.10 -1.85
CA ALA A 51 0.37 -13.93 -1.17
C ALA A 51 -0.89 -13.43 -1.88
N ARG A 52 -0.90 -13.44 -3.22
CA ARG A 52 -2.06 -12.97 -3.99
C ARG A 52 -3.33 -13.75 -3.69
N LYS A 53 -3.20 -15.04 -3.40
CA LYS A 53 -4.36 -15.87 -3.05
C LYS A 53 -5.02 -15.41 -1.75
N LYS A 54 -4.25 -14.83 -0.86
CA LYS A 54 -4.74 -14.39 0.45
C LYS A 54 -5.04 -12.90 0.50
N ILE A 55 -4.37 -12.12 -0.33
CA ILE A 55 -4.41 -10.65 -0.28
C ILE A 55 -4.88 -10.13 -1.66
N PRO A 56 -6.20 -9.97 -1.85
CA PRO A 56 -6.74 -9.56 -3.15
C PRO A 56 -6.68 -8.03 -3.34
N TYR A 57 -5.65 -7.39 -2.81
CA TYR A 57 -5.51 -5.94 -2.81
C TYR A 57 -4.21 -5.51 -3.48
N SER A 58 -4.23 -4.32 -4.04
CA SER A 58 -3.05 -3.66 -4.60
C SER A 58 -2.78 -2.41 -3.79
N PHE A 59 -1.58 -2.26 -3.25
CA PHE A 59 -1.26 -1.17 -2.33
C PHE A 59 -0.42 -0.09 -3.00
N GLU A 60 -0.87 1.15 -2.84
CA GLU A 60 -0.14 2.35 -3.22
C GLU A 60 0.19 3.12 -1.95
N CYS A 61 1.44 3.51 -1.76
CA CYS A 61 1.88 4.15 -0.51
C CYS A 61 2.35 5.58 -0.78
N LYS A 62 1.81 6.54 -0.02
CA LYS A 62 2.16 7.95 -0.14
C LYS A 62 2.47 8.53 1.23
N ASN A 63 3.69 8.97 1.44
CA ASN A 63 4.11 9.64 2.68
C ASN A 63 4.56 11.05 2.32
N GLN A 64 3.62 11.98 2.24
CA GLN A 64 3.86 13.34 1.75
C GLN A 64 3.08 14.34 2.57
N GLU A 65 3.67 15.52 2.82
CA GLU A 65 3.01 16.59 3.58
C GLU A 65 1.82 17.18 2.85
N ARG A 66 1.93 17.33 1.54
CA ARG A 66 0.85 17.84 0.69
C ARG A 66 0.48 16.79 -0.32
N LEU A 67 -0.51 15.99 0.02
CA LEU A 67 -0.94 14.88 -0.81
C LEU A 67 -2.18 15.26 -1.60
N ASN A 68 -2.11 15.07 -2.92
CA ASN A 68 -3.30 15.12 -3.74
C ASN A 68 -3.96 13.75 -3.71
N ILE A 69 -5.05 13.63 -2.96
CA ILE A 69 -5.74 12.36 -2.76
C ILE A 69 -6.29 11.82 -4.09
N TRP A 70 -6.90 12.68 -4.92
CA TRP A 70 -7.52 12.23 -6.14
C TRP A 70 -6.53 11.67 -7.14
N SER A 71 -5.40 12.35 -7.35
CA SER A 71 -4.36 11.82 -8.23
C SER A 71 -3.73 10.57 -7.68
N SER A 72 -3.59 10.48 -6.36
CA SER A 72 -3.04 9.29 -5.72
C SER A 72 -3.97 8.08 -5.85
N LEU A 73 -5.28 8.30 -5.71
CA LEU A 73 -6.28 7.25 -5.93
C LEU A 73 -6.27 6.77 -7.37
N LYS A 74 -6.14 7.70 -8.32
CA LYS A 74 -6.05 7.32 -9.74
C LYS A 74 -4.81 6.47 -9.99
N GLN A 75 -3.69 6.84 -9.41
CA GLN A 75 -2.46 6.05 -9.54
C GLN A 75 -2.63 4.66 -8.93
N ALA A 76 -3.28 4.56 -7.77
CA ALA A 76 -3.57 3.29 -7.14
C ALA A 76 -4.44 2.41 -8.05
N GLU A 77 -5.46 2.99 -8.67
CA GLU A 77 -6.34 2.29 -9.59
C GLU A 77 -5.59 1.84 -10.84
N ASP A 78 -4.78 2.73 -11.43
CA ASP A 78 -4.04 2.42 -12.65
C ASP A 78 -3.04 1.28 -12.43
N ASN A 79 -2.49 1.16 -11.23
CA ASN A 79 -1.49 0.14 -10.88
C ASN A 79 -2.11 -1.13 -10.29
N SER A 80 -3.41 -1.18 -10.11
CA SER A 80 -4.04 -2.27 -9.34
C SER A 80 -4.25 -3.56 -10.13
N ASN A 81 -4.16 -3.51 -11.46
CA ASN A 81 -4.52 -4.64 -12.31
C ASN A 81 -5.95 -5.08 -12.01
N ASN A 82 -6.17 -6.33 -11.65
CA ASN A 82 -7.51 -6.85 -11.33
C ASN A 82 -7.76 -6.93 -9.83
N PHE A 83 -6.92 -6.29 -9.01
CA PHE A 83 -7.07 -6.32 -7.56
C PHE A 83 -7.65 -5.02 -7.07
N ASP A 84 -8.22 -5.05 -5.87
CA ASP A 84 -8.83 -3.85 -5.28
C ASP A 84 -7.74 -2.87 -4.83
N PRO A 85 -7.77 -1.63 -5.33
CA PRO A 85 -6.74 -0.65 -4.95
C PRO A 85 -6.95 -0.14 -3.52
N VAL A 86 -5.86 -0.02 -2.79
CA VAL A 86 -5.83 0.55 -1.44
C VAL A 86 -4.74 1.60 -1.40
N LEU A 87 -5.12 2.84 -1.09
CA LEU A 87 -4.15 3.91 -0.91
C LEU A 87 -3.79 4.01 0.57
N ILE A 88 -2.54 3.70 0.89
CA ILE A 88 -2.00 3.85 2.24
C ILE A 88 -1.26 5.18 2.29
N PHE A 89 -1.63 6.05 3.23
CA PHE A 89 -1.04 7.37 3.23
C PHE A 89 -0.87 7.93 4.63
N LYS A 90 0.07 8.85 4.73
CA LYS A 90 0.31 9.63 5.94
C LYS A 90 1.14 10.85 5.58
N ARG A 91 1.27 11.75 6.54
CA ARG A 91 2.28 12.81 6.52
C ARG A 91 3.02 12.77 7.86
N ASN A 92 3.95 13.69 8.07
CA ASN A 92 4.73 13.71 9.31
C ASN A 92 3.82 13.80 10.53
N ARG A 93 4.09 13.00 11.54
CA ARG A 93 3.41 13.01 12.85
C ARG A 93 1.93 12.62 12.79
N THR A 94 1.50 11.92 11.75
CA THR A 94 0.14 11.42 11.70
C THR A 94 0.14 9.90 11.81
N LYS A 95 -1.04 9.36 12.10
CA LYS A 95 -1.28 7.92 11.93
C LYS A 95 -1.21 7.58 10.44
N THR A 96 -1.10 6.31 10.15
CA THR A 96 -1.19 5.79 8.79
C THR A 96 -2.65 5.44 8.50
N TYR A 97 -3.14 5.91 7.37
CA TYR A 97 -4.53 5.72 6.96
C TYR A 97 -4.62 4.92 5.67
N ALA A 98 -5.76 4.28 5.48
CA ALA A 98 -6.08 3.60 4.22
C ALA A 98 -7.31 4.25 3.61
N CYS A 99 -7.26 4.50 2.29
CA CYS A 99 -8.39 5.01 1.53
C CYS A 99 -8.78 3.98 0.49
N ILE A 100 -10.04 3.59 0.47
CA ILE A 100 -10.57 2.58 -0.44
C ILE A 100 -11.89 3.03 -1.01
N ASP A 101 -12.31 2.38 -2.09
CA ASP A 101 -13.64 2.56 -2.67
C ASP A 101 -14.72 2.29 -1.62
N PHE A 102 -15.75 3.12 -1.60
CA PHE A 102 -16.80 3.00 -0.59
C PHE A 102 -17.54 1.67 -0.66
N ASP A 103 -17.81 1.19 -1.89
CA ASP A 103 -18.49 -0.10 -2.04
C ASP A 103 -17.64 -1.25 -1.51
N LEU A 104 -16.31 -1.16 -1.69
CA LEU A 104 -15.40 -2.13 -1.09
C LEU A 104 -15.50 -2.09 0.44
N PHE A 105 -15.52 -0.89 1.01
CA PHE A 105 -15.66 -0.74 2.46
C PHE A 105 -16.95 -1.39 2.97
N LEU A 106 -18.05 -1.21 2.25
CA LEU A 106 -19.32 -1.83 2.62
C LEU A 106 -19.23 -3.36 2.57
N THR A 107 -18.56 -3.90 1.57
CA THR A 107 -18.32 -5.35 1.48
C THR A 107 -17.56 -5.85 2.70
N LEU A 108 -16.51 -5.14 3.10
CA LEU A 108 -15.69 -5.52 4.25
C LEU A 108 -16.48 -5.47 5.55
N ILE A 109 -17.36 -4.48 5.71
CA ILE A 109 -18.23 -4.39 6.90
C ILE A 109 -19.18 -5.59 6.94
N LYS A 110 -19.75 -5.93 5.79
CA LYS A 110 -20.74 -7.02 5.70
C LYS A 110 -20.13 -8.37 6.06
N GLU A 111 -18.87 -8.58 5.72
CA GLU A 111 -18.19 -9.85 5.96
C GLU A 111 -17.71 -10.02 7.40
N ARG A 112 -17.78 -8.96 8.17
CA ARG A 112 -17.25 -8.95 9.53
C ARG A 112 -18.11 -9.71 10.53
#